data_46967847f5c8e523b0e5604bc519f440
#
_entry.id   46967847f5c8e523b0e5604bc519f440
#
_cell.length_a   1.000
_cell.length_b   1.000
_cell.length_c   1.000
_cell.angle_alpha   90.00
_cell.angle_beta   90.00
_cell.angle_gamma   90.00
#
_symmetry.space_group_name_H-M   'P 1'
#
loop_
_entity.id
_entity.type
_entity.pdbx_description
1 polymer ?
#
loop_
_entity_poly.entity_id
_entity_poly.type
_entity_poly.pdbx_seq_one_letter_code
_entity_poly.pdbx_strand_id
1 'polypeptide(L)'
;MKTSLSRPAIIISIVFFLLAALFFSPIQVPYKLAYPLAFLTLCALRYSSWPMVLAMGFSALGDYMGICHNFWGQMGFFALAHIAFIIFFYRSSEKVMVGIKWKSAIVAFYGTVIGMCIVPHVHGVLQIGVSAYILLILAMCILAWMQKNPCYAIGVWLFVFSDTILAWNKFVSPIGSAGYLIMIPYYIGQWVLFVQSIHHQQHRQK
;
A
#
# COMPACT_ATOMS: atom_id res chain seq x y z
N MET A 1 2.08 -3.70 -25.59
CA MET A 1 2.03 -5.09 -25.07
C MET A 1 0.66 -5.29 -24.44
N LYS A 2 -0.26 -6.03 -25.07
CA LYS A 2 -1.60 -6.32 -24.49
C LYS A 2 -1.42 -7.37 -23.39
N THR A 3 -1.29 -6.93 -22.16
CA THR A 3 -1.35 -7.84 -21.00
C THR A 3 -2.81 -8.15 -20.73
N SER A 4 -3.35 -9.19 -21.38
CA SER A 4 -4.64 -9.71 -20.97
C SER A 4 -4.49 -10.26 -19.54
N LEU A 5 -5.32 -9.77 -18.64
CA LEU A 5 -5.41 -10.31 -17.29
C LEU A 5 -5.71 -11.81 -17.36
N SER A 6 -4.99 -12.61 -16.60
CA SER A 6 -5.29 -14.06 -16.51
C SER A 6 -6.69 -14.25 -15.91
N ARG A 7 -7.40 -15.34 -16.28
CA ARG A 7 -8.74 -15.64 -15.76
C ARG A 7 -8.84 -15.54 -14.23
N PRO A 8 -7.90 -16.11 -13.44
CA PRO A 8 -7.95 -15.94 -11.99
C PRO A 8 -7.79 -14.49 -11.55
N ALA A 9 -6.94 -13.68 -12.21
CA ALA A 9 -6.78 -12.28 -11.87
C ALA A 9 -8.07 -11.47 -12.11
N ILE A 10 -8.84 -11.79 -13.15
CA ILE A 10 -10.14 -11.14 -13.42
C ILE A 10 -11.14 -11.46 -12.31
N ILE A 11 -11.30 -12.74 -11.95
CA ILE A 11 -12.24 -13.17 -10.90
C ILE A 11 -11.87 -12.54 -9.56
N ILE A 12 -10.59 -12.56 -9.20
CA ILE A 12 -10.08 -11.96 -7.97
C ILE A 12 -10.38 -10.45 -7.96
N SER A 13 -10.16 -9.76 -9.08
CA SER A 13 -10.45 -8.33 -9.19
C SER A 13 -11.93 -8.01 -8.97
N ILE A 14 -12.84 -8.78 -9.57
CA ILE A 14 -14.29 -8.59 -9.40
C ILE A 14 -14.67 -8.74 -7.93
N VAL A 15 -14.26 -9.83 -7.28
CA VAL A 15 -14.58 -10.08 -5.86
C VAL A 15 -13.97 -9.00 -4.97
N PHE A 16 -12.72 -8.61 -5.22
CA PHE A 16 -12.04 -7.56 -4.47
C PHE A 16 -12.81 -6.23 -4.53
N PHE A 17 -13.22 -5.79 -5.73
CA PHE A 17 -13.94 -4.52 -5.87
C PHE A 17 -15.37 -4.58 -5.31
N LEU A 18 -16.02 -5.74 -5.31
CA LEU A 18 -17.29 -5.93 -4.61
C LEU A 18 -17.12 -5.77 -3.08
N LEU A 19 -16.06 -6.36 -2.51
CA LEU A 19 -15.73 -6.20 -1.09
C LEU A 19 -15.32 -4.76 -0.77
N ALA A 20 -14.55 -4.10 -1.64
CA ALA A 20 -14.18 -2.69 -1.47
C ALA A 20 -15.42 -1.76 -1.55
N ALA A 21 -16.36 -2.02 -2.47
CA ALA A 21 -17.61 -1.27 -2.58
C ALA A 21 -18.48 -1.43 -1.32
N LEU A 22 -18.41 -2.56 -0.62
CA LEU A 22 -19.11 -2.78 0.64
C LEU A 22 -18.70 -1.75 1.70
N PHE A 23 -17.44 -1.31 1.72
CA PHE A 23 -16.99 -0.25 2.63
C PHE A 23 -17.80 1.05 2.43
N PHE A 24 -18.06 1.43 1.18
CA PHE A 24 -18.79 2.67 0.84
C PHE A 24 -20.31 2.51 0.92
N SER A 25 -20.80 1.28 1.12
CA SER A 25 -22.25 1.02 1.24
C SER A 25 -22.79 1.39 2.61
N PRO A 26 -24.10 1.71 2.73
CA PRO A 26 -24.75 1.95 4.02
C PRO A 26 -24.91 0.65 4.85
N ILE A 27 -24.58 -0.51 4.28
CA ILE A 27 -24.73 -1.81 4.95
C ILE A 27 -23.80 -1.88 6.16
N GLN A 28 -24.36 -2.12 7.33
CA GLN A 28 -23.63 -2.23 8.59
C GLN A 28 -23.09 -3.66 8.74
N VAL A 29 -21.85 -3.88 8.29
CA VAL A 29 -21.14 -5.15 8.47
C VAL A 29 -19.90 -4.87 9.32
N PRO A 30 -19.70 -5.59 10.43
CA PRO A 30 -18.50 -5.44 11.26
C PRO A 30 -17.24 -5.64 10.44
N TYR A 31 -16.22 -4.83 10.71
CA TYR A 31 -14.89 -4.99 10.10
C TYR A 31 -14.81 -4.94 8.57
N LYS A 32 -15.83 -4.44 7.87
CA LYS A 32 -15.90 -4.40 6.40
C LYS A 32 -14.71 -3.74 5.71
N LEU A 33 -14.01 -2.84 6.39
CA LEU A 33 -12.80 -2.17 5.89
C LEU A 33 -11.65 -3.17 5.63
N ALA A 34 -11.49 -4.20 6.46
CA ALA A 34 -10.40 -5.16 6.36
C ALA A 34 -10.67 -6.31 5.35
N TYR A 35 -11.91 -6.51 4.93
CA TYR A 35 -12.27 -7.65 4.06
C TYR A 35 -11.55 -7.68 2.72
N PRO A 36 -11.39 -6.56 1.98
CA PRO A 36 -10.69 -6.61 0.70
C PRO A 36 -9.26 -7.12 0.83
N LEU A 37 -8.51 -6.66 1.83
CA LEU A 37 -7.13 -7.06 2.05
C LEU A 37 -7.00 -8.48 2.63
N ALA A 38 -7.89 -8.88 3.51
CA ALA A 38 -7.98 -10.26 3.99
C ALA A 38 -8.22 -11.24 2.81
N PHE A 39 -9.12 -10.90 1.90
CA PHE A 39 -9.36 -11.66 0.68
C PHE A 39 -8.11 -11.73 -0.22
N LEU A 40 -7.42 -10.59 -0.47
CA LEU A 40 -6.17 -10.61 -1.23
C LEU A 40 -5.07 -11.44 -0.55
N THR A 41 -5.03 -11.46 0.78
CA THR A 41 -4.08 -12.29 1.54
C THR A 41 -4.30 -13.77 1.24
N LEU A 42 -5.54 -14.24 1.27
CA LEU A 42 -5.89 -15.63 0.93
C LEU A 42 -5.54 -15.95 -0.53
N CYS A 43 -5.83 -15.04 -1.46
CA CYS A 43 -5.45 -15.20 -2.85
C CYS A 43 -3.93 -15.22 -3.04
N ALA A 44 -3.18 -14.42 -2.27
CA ALA A 44 -1.74 -14.34 -2.35
C ALA A 44 -1.06 -15.66 -1.96
N LEU A 45 -1.63 -16.42 -1.02
CA LEU A 45 -1.14 -17.75 -0.65
C LEU A 45 -1.07 -18.71 -1.85
N ARG A 46 -1.98 -18.55 -2.82
CA ARG A 46 -2.06 -19.44 -4.00
C ARG A 46 -1.35 -18.88 -5.22
N TYR A 47 -1.34 -17.56 -5.41
CA TYR A 47 -1.01 -16.94 -6.68
C TYR A 47 0.21 -15.98 -6.62
N SER A 48 0.80 -15.76 -5.44
CA SER A 48 1.89 -14.82 -5.29
C SER A 48 3.04 -15.36 -4.43
N SER A 49 4.05 -14.54 -4.17
CA SER A 49 5.20 -14.88 -3.34
C SER A 49 4.93 -14.58 -1.85
N TRP A 50 5.67 -15.22 -0.95
CA TRP A 50 5.50 -15.02 0.49
C TRP A 50 5.63 -13.55 0.97
N PRO A 51 6.51 -12.67 0.39
CA PRO A 51 6.52 -11.29 0.81
C PRO A 51 5.21 -10.56 0.48
N MET A 52 4.55 -10.91 -0.65
CA MET A 52 3.26 -10.34 -1.00
C MET A 52 2.15 -10.85 -0.07
N VAL A 53 2.19 -12.11 0.35
CA VAL A 53 1.28 -12.65 1.37
C VAL A 53 1.39 -11.84 2.66
N LEU A 54 2.62 -11.60 3.13
CA LEU A 54 2.85 -10.81 4.34
C LEU A 54 2.41 -9.35 4.15
N ALA A 55 2.68 -8.74 3.00
CA ALA A 55 2.28 -7.37 2.72
C ALA A 55 0.75 -7.21 2.78
N MET A 56 0.00 -8.09 2.11
CA MET A 56 -1.47 -8.06 2.14
C MET A 56 -2.01 -8.38 3.53
N GLY A 57 -1.43 -9.37 4.23
CA GLY A 57 -1.84 -9.78 5.56
C GLY A 57 -1.61 -8.69 6.62
N PHE A 58 -0.46 -8.06 6.61
CA PHE A 58 -0.19 -6.95 7.51
C PHE A 58 -1.03 -5.71 7.17
N SER A 59 -1.33 -5.47 5.89
CA SER A 59 -2.27 -4.41 5.51
C SER A 59 -3.67 -4.69 6.06
N ALA A 60 -4.18 -5.93 5.95
CA ALA A 60 -5.48 -6.32 6.53
C ALA A 60 -5.51 -6.16 8.06
N LEU A 61 -4.41 -6.51 8.75
CA LEU A 61 -4.28 -6.30 10.19
C LEU A 61 -4.20 -4.82 10.56
N GLY A 62 -3.53 -4.00 9.74
CA GLY A 62 -3.51 -2.54 9.88
C GLY A 62 -4.92 -1.94 9.77
N ASP A 63 -5.69 -2.38 8.76
CA ASP A 63 -7.09 -1.99 8.59
C ASP A 63 -7.95 -2.38 9.80
N TYR A 64 -7.77 -3.59 10.31
CA TYR A 64 -8.46 -4.06 11.50
C TYR A 64 -8.12 -3.22 12.74
N MET A 65 -6.84 -2.89 12.96
CA MET A 65 -6.42 -2.02 14.07
C MET A 65 -6.98 -0.60 13.94
N GLY A 66 -7.10 -0.09 12.70
CA GLY A 66 -7.74 1.20 12.43
C GLY A 66 -9.22 1.21 12.86
N ILE A 67 -9.96 0.12 12.58
CA ILE A 67 -11.34 -0.06 13.02
C ILE A 67 -11.43 -0.10 14.55
N CYS A 68 -10.47 -0.75 15.21
CA CYS A 68 -10.38 -0.82 16.66
C CYS A 68 -9.89 0.49 17.30
N HIS A 69 -9.73 1.57 16.53
CA HIS A 69 -9.20 2.86 16.98
C HIS A 69 -7.79 2.76 17.63
N ASN A 70 -7.05 1.68 17.33
CA ASN A 70 -5.69 1.47 17.80
C ASN A 70 -4.68 1.99 16.76
N PHE A 71 -4.36 3.27 16.84
CA PHE A 71 -3.46 3.91 15.88
C PHE A 71 -2.03 3.33 15.92
N TRP A 72 -1.50 2.97 17.10
CA TRP A 72 -0.18 2.35 17.20
C TRP A 72 -0.12 0.99 16.50
N GLY A 73 -1.15 0.17 16.70
CA GLY A 73 -1.30 -1.10 15.99
C GLY A 73 -1.44 -0.90 14.48
N GLN A 74 -2.28 0.05 14.07
CA GLN A 74 -2.49 0.40 12.66
C GLN A 74 -1.16 0.80 11.99
N MET A 75 -0.44 1.77 12.54
CA MET A 75 0.84 2.24 12.02
C MET A 75 1.89 1.12 12.02
N GLY A 76 1.96 0.31 13.08
CA GLY A 76 2.89 -0.80 13.20
C GLY A 76 2.67 -1.88 12.15
N PHE A 77 1.42 -2.31 11.93
CA PHE A 77 1.11 -3.30 10.90
C PHE A 77 1.31 -2.76 9.49
N PHE A 78 0.97 -1.51 9.21
CA PHE A 78 1.31 -0.91 7.92
C PHE A 78 2.82 -0.77 7.71
N ALA A 79 3.60 -0.46 8.75
CA ALA A 79 5.07 -0.47 8.66
C ALA A 79 5.60 -1.86 8.29
N LEU A 80 5.06 -2.93 8.89
CA LEU A 80 5.41 -4.31 8.54
C LEU A 80 5.00 -4.64 7.10
N ALA A 81 3.84 -4.16 6.64
CA ALA A 81 3.42 -4.30 5.24
C ALA A 81 4.41 -3.63 4.28
N HIS A 82 4.87 -2.41 4.60
CA HIS A 82 5.89 -1.71 3.80
C HIS A 82 7.21 -2.47 3.76
N ILE A 83 7.66 -3.04 4.88
CA ILE A 83 8.86 -3.89 4.93
C ILE A 83 8.67 -5.11 4.01
N ALA A 84 7.51 -5.74 4.03
CA ALA A 84 7.21 -6.87 3.17
C ALA A 84 7.21 -6.48 1.68
N PHE A 85 6.67 -5.31 1.30
CA PHE A 85 6.78 -4.76 -0.05
C PHE A 85 8.22 -4.45 -0.44
N ILE A 86 9.02 -3.86 0.46
CA ILE A 86 10.45 -3.62 0.24
C ILE A 86 11.16 -4.94 -0.07
N ILE A 87 10.91 -5.99 0.71
CA ILE A 87 11.48 -7.33 0.48
C ILE A 87 11.02 -7.87 -0.89
N PHE A 88 9.74 -7.71 -1.24
CA PHE A 88 9.20 -8.12 -2.54
C PHE A 88 9.95 -7.44 -3.69
N PHE A 89 10.08 -6.12 -3.66
CA PHE A 89 10.76 -5.35 -4.71
C PHE A 89 12.27 -5.61 -4.73
N TYR A 90 12.89 -5.78 -3.55
CA TYR A 90 14.31 -6.10 -3.48
C TYR A 90 14.65 -7.46 -4.10
N ARG A 91 13.78 -8.45 -3.91
CA ARG A 91 13.94 -9.81 -4.47
C ARG A 91 13.55 -9.92 -5.95
N SER A 92 12.89 -8.92 -6.51
CA SER A 92 12.60 -8.87 -7.93
C SER A 92 13.91 -8.74 -8.72
N SER A 93 14.12 -9.61 -9.71
CA SER A 93 15.31 -9.63 -10.55
C SER A 93 15.32 -8.54 -11.63
N GLU A 94 14.18 -7.96 -11.91
CA GLU A 94 13.98 -7.02 -13.02
C GLU A 94 14.08 -5.55 -12.57
N LYS A 95 15.29 -5.11 -12.17
CA LYS A 95 15.54 -3.73 -11.77
C LYS A 95 16.09 -2.90 -12.93
N VAL A 96 15.59 -1.68 -13.05
CA VAL A 96 16.04 -0.68 -14.03
C VAL A 96 16.63 0.51 -13.29
N MET A 97 17.94 0.71 -13.43
CA MET A 97 18.67 1.79 -12.77
C MET A 97 18.61 3.11 -13.53
N VAL A 98 18.07 3.11 -14.77
CA VAL A 98 17.98 4.33 -15.59
C VAL A 98 17.14 5.38 -14.89
N GLY A 99 17.72 6.57 -14.74
CA GLY A 99 17.04 7.70 -14.10
C GLY A 99 16.86 7.57 -12.60
N ILE A 100 17.53 6.63 -11.91
CA ILE A 100 17.33 6.42 -10.47
C ILE A 100 17.66 7.68 -9.66
N LYS A 101 18.66 8.45 -10.05
CA LYS A 101 19.04 9.68 -9.33
C LYS A 101 17.91 10.71 -9.29
N TRP A 102 17.29 11.02 -10.43
CA TRP A 102 16.20 11.99 -10.47
C TRP A 102 14.90 11.45 -9.82
N LYS A 103 14.64 10.11 -9.97
CA LYS A 103 13.53 9.45 -9.29
C LYS A 103 13.68 9.52 -7.77
N SER A 104 14.88 9.22 -7.26
CA SER A 104 15.18 9.33 -5.83
C SER A 104 15.10 10.78 -5.35
N ALA A 105 15.51 11.75 -6.16
CA ALA A 105 15.39 13.18 -5.82
C ALA A 105 13.92 13.60 -5.67
N ILE A 106 13.02 13.15 -6.57
CA ILE A 106 11.58 13.42 -6.45
C ILE A 106 11.01 12.79 -5.18
N VAL A 107 11.35 11.52 -4.90
CA VAL A 107 10.89 10.83 -3.68
C VAL A 107 11.40 11.55 -2.43
N ALA A 108 12.68 11.95 -2.40
CA ALA A 108 13.25 12.68 -1.29
C ALA A 108 12.60 14.05 -1.11
N PHE A 109 12.37 14.78 -2.19
CA PHE A 109 11.67 16.08 -2.16
C PHE A 109 10.25 15.91 -1.59
N TYR A 110 9.48 14.94 -2.10
CA TYR A 110 8.16 14.64 -1.57
C TYR A 110 8.19 14.34 -0.06
N GLY A 111 9.09 13.44 0.36
CA GLY A 111 9.24 13.07 1.76
C GLY A 111 9.64 14.24 2.66
N THR A 112 10.50 15.13 2.18
CA THR A 112 10.89 16.33 2.90
C THR A 112 9.68 17.26 3.08
N VAL A 113 8.93 17.55 2.02
CA VAL A 113 7.73 18.41 2.08
C VAL A 113 6.70 17.84 3.04
N ILE A 114 6.36 16.55 2.90
CA ILE A 114 5.36 15.89 3.77
C ILE A 114 5.87 15.81 5.22
N GLY A 115 7.16 15.50 5.42
CA GLY A 115 7.77 15.51 6.74
C GLY A 115 7.68 16.88 7.41
N MET A 116 8.00 17.95 6.69
CA MET A 116 7.89 19.33 7.21
C MET A 116 6.44 19.72 7.55
N CYS A 117 5.46 19.20 6.81
CA CYS A 117 4.05 19.49 7.07
C CYS A 117 3.46 18.67 8.22
N ILE A 118 3.88 17.42 8.42
CA ILE A 118 3.24 16.50 9.38
C ILE A 118 4.01 16.41 10.70
N VAL A 119 5.35 16.24 10.64
CA VAL A 119 6.16 15.92 11.84
C VAL A 119 6.09 17.01 12.93
N PRO A 120 5.99 18.32 12.63
CA PRO A 120 5.86 19.35 13.67
C PRO A 120 4.55 19.27 14.48
N HIS A 121 3.51 18.60 13.93
CA HIS A 121 2.22 18.42 14.61
C HIS A 121 2.15 17.13 15.45
N VAL A 122 3.22 16.34 15.46
CA VAL A 122 3.31 15.08 16.19
C VAL A 122 4.30 15.24 17.35
N HIS A 123 3.94 14.77 18.55
CA HIS A 123 4.74 14.96 19.75
C HIS A 123 5.15 13.64 20.42
N GLY A 124 6.23 13.69 21.20
CA GLY A 124 6.71 12.57 21.99
C GLY A 124 7.21 11.40 21.14
N VAL A 125 7.06 10.18 21.66
CA VAL A 125 7.53 8.94 21.01
C VAL A 125 6.88 8.73 19.64
N LEU A 126 5.64 9.22 19.43
CA LEU A 126 4.94 9.11 18.16
C LEU A 126 5.62 9.89 17.03
N GLN A 127 6.29 11.01 17.34
CA GLN A 127 7.05 11.79 16.36
C GLN A 127 8.20 10.95 15.76
N ILE A 128 8.89 10.18 16.59
CA ILE A 128 9.94 9.26 16.12
C ILE A 128 9.34 8.18 15.24
N GLY A 129 8.21 7.58 15.67
CA GLY A 129 7.52 6.55 14.90
C GLY A 129 7.05 7.03 13.53
N VAL A 130 6.43 8.21 13.46
CA VAL A 130 5.96 8.80 12.19
C VAL A 130 7.14 9.16 11.28
N SER A 131 8.24 9.70 11.84
CA SER A 131 9.44 10.00 11.05
C SER A 131 10.06 8.74 10.45
N ALA A 132 10.19 7.67 11.24
CA ALA A 132 10.67 6.38 10.77
C ALA A 132 9.74 5.77 9.71
N TYR A 133 8.42 5.90 9.88
CA TYR A 133 7.42 5.46 8.93
C TYR A 133 7.53 6.17 7.58
N ILE A 134 7.75 7.50 7.58
CA ILE A 134 8.00 8.27 6.35
C ILE A 134 9.25 7.74 5.63
N LEU A 135 10.36 7.51 6.33
CA LEU A 135 11.57 6.97 5.72
C LEU A 135 11.34 5.58 5.09
N LEU A 136 10.57 4.74 5.75
CA LEU A 136 10.21 3.41 5.26
C LEU A 136 9.40 3.48 3.98
N ILE A 137 8.39 4.36 3.92
CA ILE A 137 7.60 4.62 2.71
C ILE A 137 8.48 5.09 1.55
N LEU A 138 9.41 6.02 1.81
CA LEU A 138 10.30 6.54 0.78
C LEU A 138 11.22 5.43 0.21
N ALA A 139 11.73 4.55 1.06
CA ALA A 139 12.50 3.39 0.63
C ALA A 139 11.66 2.46 -0.28
N MET A 140 10.41 2.19 0.09
CA MET A 140 9.48 1.42 -0.73
C MET A 140 9.23 2.08 -2.09
N CYS A 141 9.02 3.42 -2.13
CA CYS A 141 8.81 4.17 -3.37
C CYS A 141 10.01 4.05 -4.33
N ILE A 142 11.23 4.20 -3.81
CA ILE A 142 12.45 4.09 -4.63
C ILE A 142 12.55 2.69 -5.25
N LEU A 143 12.35 1.65 -4.44
CA LEU A 143 12.44 0.27 -4.90
C LEU A 143 11.33 -0.10 -5.90
N ALA A 144 10.11 0.40 -5.70
CA ALA A 144 9.03 0.22 -6.66
C ALA A 144 9.32 0.91 -7.99
N TRP A 145 9.93 2.10 -7.95
CA TRP A 145 10.30 2.86 -9.16
C TRP A 145 11.50 2.27 -9.91
N MET A 146 12.29 1.42 -9.26
CA MET A 146 13.35 0.64 -9.90
C MET A 146 12.82 -0.58 -10.64
N GLN A 147 11.56 -0.97 -10.45
CA GLN A 147 11.01 -2.12 -11.15
C GLN A 147 10.82 -1.80 -12.64
N LYS A 148 11.04 -2.80 -13.52
CA LYS A 148 10.80 -2.67 -14.96
C LYS A 148 9.33 -2.39 -15.28
N ASN A 149 8.41 -2.92 -14.49
CA ASN A 149 6.99 -2.67 -14.65
C ASN A 149 6.57 -1.40 -13.90
N PRO A 150 6.17 -0.32 -14.61
CA PRO A 150 5.81 0.96 -13.98
C PRO A 150 4.53 0.89 -13.13
N CYS A 151 3.70 -0.14 -13.31
CA CYS A 151 2.50 -0.30 -12.50
C CYS A 151 2.81 -0.47 -11.00
N TYR A 152 3.98 -1.00 -10.65
CA TYR A 152 4.40 -1.05 -9.25
C TYR A 152 4.58 0.35 -8.66
N ALA A 153 5.20 1.25 -9.40
CA ALA A 153 5.33 2.64 -8.96
C ALA A 153 3.96 3.31 -8.80
N ILE A 154 3.04 3.10 -9.77
CA ILE A 154 1.68 3.64 -9.69
C ILE A 154 0.95 3.12 -8.44
N GLY A 155 0.99 1.81 -8.19
CA GLY A 155 0.35 1.21 -7.02
C GLY A 155 0.91 1.74 -5.70
N VAL A 156 2.23 1.88 -5.61
CA VAL A 156 2.89 2.43 -4.42
C VAL A 156 2.55 3.89 -4.23
N TRP A 157 2.55 4.74 -5.26
CA TRP A 157 2.20 6.15 -5.13
C TRP A 157 0.75 6.37 -4.70
N LEU A 158 -0.19 5.53 -5.16
CA LEU A 158 -1.57 5.56 -4.69
C LEU A 158 -1.65 5.21 -3.21
N PHE A 159 -0.89 4.22 -2.76
CA PHE A 159 -0.81 3.87 -1.34
C PHE A 159 -0.22 5.03 -0.51
N VAL A 160 0.91 5.58 -0.94
CA VAL A 160 1.58 6.71 -0.26
C VAL A 160 0.67 7.94 -0.18
N PHE A 161 -0.07 8.24 -1.24
CA PHE A 161 -1.07 9.32 -1.23
C PHE A 161 -2.13 9.08 -0.16
N SER A 162 -2.66 7.85 -0.09
CA SER A 162 -3.60 7.45 0.96
C SER A 162 -3.05 7.68 2.37
N ASP A 163 -1.84 7.20 2.62
CA ASP A 163 -1.17 7.35 3.93
C ASP A 163 -0.90 8.81 4.28
N THR A 164 -0.58 9.62 3.28
CA THR A 164 -0.39 11.07 3.47
C THR A 164 -1.69 11.74 3.91
N ILE A 165 -2.81 11.43 3.27
CA ILE A 165 -4.12 11.95 3.67
C ILE A 165 -4.52 11.44 5.06
N LEU A 166 -4.25 10.17 5.36
CA LEU A 166 -4.50 9.59 6.69
C LEU A 166 -3.72 10.35 7.78
N ALA A 167 -2.42 10.57 7.56
CA ALA A 167 -1.57 11.28 8.50
C ALA A 167 -1.96 12.75 8.63
N TRP A 168 -2.29 13.42 7.52
CA TRP A 168 -2.78 14.79 7.54
C TRP A 168 -4.07 14.92 8.34
N ASN A 169 -5.06 14.07 8.04
CA ASN A 169 -6.36 14.05 8.74
C ASN A 169 -6.20 13.74 10.23
N LYS A 170 -5.16 12.99 10.61
CA LYS A 170 -4.92 12.60 12.00
C LYS A 170 -4.17 13.66 12.80
N PHE A 171 -3.16 14.32 12.20
CA PHE A 171 -2.20 15.14 12.92
C PHE A 171 -2.26 16.64 12.61
N VAL A 172 -2.69 17.03 11.40
CA VAL A 172 -2.66 18.41 10.96
C VAL A 172 -4.04 19.05 11.06
N SER A 173 -4.99 18.53 10.30
CA SER A 173 -6.39 19.04 10.33
C SER A 173 -7.36 18.00 9.79
N PRO A 174 -8.58 17.88 10.38
CA PRO A 174 -9.62 17.00 9.89
C PRO A 174 -10.06 17.34 8.47
N ILE A 175 -10.25 16.31 7.63
CA ILE A 175 -10.71 16.42 6.25
C ILE A 175 -12.12 15.81 6.17
N GLY A 176 -13.12 16.57 5.77
CA GLY A 176 -14.53 16.11 5.75
C GLY A 176 -14.78 14.88 4.85
N SER A 177 -13.99 14.69 3.81
CA SER A 177 -14.08 13.55 2.89
C SER A 177 -12.94 12.52 3.07
N ALA A 178 -12.27 12.53 4.22
CA ALA A 178 -11.07 11.71 4.46
C ALA A 178 -11.30 10.22 4.14
N GLY A 179 -12.44 9.64 4.50
CA GLY A 179 -12.73 8.24 4.23
C GLY A 179 -12.62 7.87 2.75
N TYR A 180 -13.16 8.69 1.86
CA TYR A 180 -13.06 8.46 0.40
C TYR A 180 -11.65 8.72 -0.12
N LEU A 181 -11.03 9.83 0.30
CA LEU A 181 -9.68 10.22 -0.16
C LEU A 181 -8.59 9.25 0.30
N ILE A 182 -8.78 8.56 1.41
CA ILE A 182 -7.90 7.52 1.92
C ILE A 182 -8.19 6.19 1.22
N MET A 183 -9.45 5.73 1.28
CA MET A 183 -9.76 4.33 0.93
C MET A 183 -9.79 4.05 -0.57
N ILE A 184 -10.17 5.01 -1.42
CA ILE A 184 -10.19 4.80 -2.87
C ILE A 184 -8.76 4.57 -3.40
N PRO A 185 -7.79 5.47 -3.21
CA PRO A 185 -6.43 5.24 -3.69
C PRO A 185 -5.75 4.07 -2.99
N TYR A 186 -6.04 3.82 -1.71
CA TYR A 186 -5.54 2.67 -0.98
C TYR A 186 -5.94 1.35 -1.65
N TYR A 187 -7.24 1.12 -1.85
CA TYR A 187 -7.72 -0.12 -2.46
C TYR A 187 -7.22 -0.29 -3.89
N ILE A 188 -7.23 0.77 -4.70
CA ILE A 188 -6.71 0.72 -6.07
C ILE A 188 -5.21 0.39 -6.05
N GLY A 189 -4.43 1.05 -5.18
CA GLY A 189 -3.01 0.81 -5.02
C GLY A 189 -2.69 -0.63 -4.65
N GLN A 190 -3.36 -1.17 -3.63
CA GLN A 190 -3.21 -2.55 -3.17
C GLN A 190 -3.59 -3.57 -4.25
N TRP A 191 -4.70 -3.33 -4.96
CA TRP A 191 -5.12 -4.17 -6.08
C TRP A 191 -4.08 -4.17 -7.20
N VAL A 192 -3.57 -3.01 -7.61
CA VAL A 192 -2.52 -2.91 -8.64
C VAL A 192 -1.29 -3.71 -8.24
N LEU A 193 -0.79 -3.53 -7.01
CA LEU A 193 0.39 -4.23 -6.51
C LEU A 193 0.19 -5.75 -6.52
N PHE A 194 -0.98 -6.20 -6.06
CA PHE A 194 -1.31 -7.61 -6.03
C PHE A 194 -1.42 -8.23 -7.42
N VAL A 195 -2.16 -7.62 -8.35
CA VAL A 195 -2.34 -8.14 -9.73
C VAL A 195 -0.99 -8.23 -10.45
N GLN A 196 -0.12 -7.22 -10.30
CA GLN A 196 1.21 -7.27 -10.90
C GLN A 196 2.08 -8.38 -10.29
N SER A 197 1.90 -8.70 -9.01
CA SER A 197 2.61 -9.81 -8.38
C SER A 197 2.23 -11.17 -8.94
N ILE A 198 0.96 -11.39 -9.30
CA ILE A 198 0.49 -12.61 -9.98
C ILE A 198 1.19 -12.75 -11.34
N HIS A 199 1.20 -11.68 -12.15
CA HIS A 199 1.86 -11.69 -13.45
C HIS A 199 3.35 -12.00 -13.33
N HIS A 200 4.03 -11.42 -12.35
CA HIS A 200 5.44 -11.69 -12.09
C HIS A 200 5.72 -13.17 -11.79
N GLN A 201 4.87 -13.81 -10.98
CA GLN A 201 5.04 -15.25 -10.66
C GLN A 201 4.76 -16.15 -11.86
N GLN A 202 3.76 -15.85 -12.67
CA GLN A 202 3.45 -16.62 -13.88
C GLN A 202 4.59 -16.60 -14.91
N HIS A 203 5.33 -15.48 -15.00
CA HIS A 203 6.49 -15.36 -15.87
C HIS A 203 7.74 -16.09 -15.35
N ARG A 204 7.86 -16.30 -14.04
CA ARG A 204 8.98 -17.04 -13.43
C ARG A 204 8.82 -18.56 -13.52
N GLN A 205 7.61 -19.06 -13.73
CA GLN A 205 7.30 -20.50 -13.82
C GLN A 205 7.32 -21.02 -15.26
N LYS A 206 7.48 -20.16 -16.26
CA LYS A 206 7.71 -20.48 -17.67
C LYS A 206 9.18 -20.42 -18.03
#